data_442db94ed8d0dae0e73c3e846d27050a
#
_entry.id   442db94ed8d0dae0e73c3e846d27050a
#
_cell.length_a   1.000
_cell.length_b   1.000
_cell.length_c   1.000
_cell.angle_alpha   90.00
_cell.angle_beta   90.00
_cell.angle_gamma   90.00
#
_symmetry.space_group_name_H-M   'P 1'
#
loop_
_entity.id
_entity.type
_entity.pdbx_description
1 polymer ?
#
loop_
_entity_poly.entity_id
_entity_poly.type
_entity_poly.pdbx_seq_one_letter_code
_entity_poly.pdbx_strand_id
1 'polypeptide(L)' 'KLHEAMKKKLKPLEWTIYNYLYIENKSEKEVADLMNYTTSEQGRPPGYKQIKNIKKSIVEKVKKTLEKGEVDII' A
#
# COMPACT_ATOMS: atom_id res chain seq x y z
N LYS A 1 -13.30 -7.37 -6.47
CA LYS A 1 -14.25 -6.42 -5.87
C LYS A 1 -13.56 -5.43 -4.95
N LEU A 2 -12.81 -5.92 -3.95
CA LEU A 2 -12.06 -5.02 -3.09
C LEU A 2 -11.03 -4.20 -3.89
N HIS A 3 -10.33 -4.84 -4.79
CA HIS A 3 -9.33 -4.16 -5.61
C HIS A 3 -9.94 -3.05 -6.47
N GLU A 4 -11.11 -3.30 -7.04
CA GLU A 4 -11.80 -2.28 -7.83
C GLU A 4 -12.21 -1.07 -6.99
N ALA A 5 -12.72 -1.32 -5.78
CA ALA A 5 -13.08 -0.25 -4.87
C ALA A 5 -11.84 0.55 -4.46
N MET A 6 -10.74 -0.14 -4.17
CA MET A 6 -9.51 0.52 -3.77
C MET A 6 -8.90 1.33 -4.91
N LYS A 7 -9.01 0.86 -6.16
CA LYS A 7 -8.55 1.62 -7.32
C LYS A 7 -9.20 3.01 -7.39
N LYS A 8 -10.47 3.10 -7.02
CA LYS A 8 -11.20 4.37 -7.02
C LYS A 8 -10.86 5.25 -5.82
N LYS A 9 -10.53 4.65 -4.68
CA LYS A 9 -10.33 5.37 -3.42
C LYS A 9 -8.88 5.75 -3.15
N LEU A 10 -7.94 4.99 -3.67
CA LEU A 10 -6.53 5.24 -3.45
C LEU A 10 -6.00 6.29 -4.43
N LYS A 11 -5.06 7.11 -3.97
CA LYS A 11 -4.32 8.01 -4.83
C LYS A 11 -3.45 7.18 -5.79
N PRO A 12 -3.04 7.75 -6.96
CA PRO A 12 -2.22 6.98 -7.90
C PRO A 12 -0.98 6.34 -7.29
N LEU A 13 -0.27 7.05 -6.42
CA LEU A 13 0.89 6.50 -5.74
C LEU A 13 0.51 5.33 -4.82
N GLU A 14 -0.55 5.50 -4.03
CA GLU A 14 -1.04 4.46 -3.14
C GLU A 14 -1.50 3.23 -3.93
N TRP A 15 -2.17 3.45 -5.05
CA TRP A 15 -2.62 2.36 -5.91
C TRP A 15 -1.45 1.56 -6.48
N THR A 16 -0.40 2.24 -6.91
CA THR A 16 0.80 1.59 -7.42
C THR A 16 1.42 0.67 -6.35
N ILE A 17 1.57 1.19 -5.13
CA ILE A 17 2.14 0.43 -4.03
C ILE A 17 1.21 -0.71 -3.59
N TYR A 18 -0.09 -0.47 -3.57
CA TYR A 18 -1.09 -1.48 -3.28
C TYR A 18 -0.96 -2.67 -4.24
N ASN A 19 -0.82 -2.39 -5.54
CA ASN A 19 -0.62 -3.44 -6.54
C ASN A 19 0.63 -4.27 -6.24
N TYR A 20 1.75 -3.61 -5.96
CA TYR A 20 2.99 -4.33 -5.68
C TYR A 20 2.88 -5.21 -4.44
N LEU A 21 2.31 -4.69 -3.37
CA LEU A 21 2.26 -5.40 -2.09
C LEU A 21 1.19 -6.50 -2.06
N TYR A 22 -0.01 -6.21 -2.54
CA TYR A 22 -1.16 -7.07 -2.33
C TYR A 22 -1.61 -7.86 -3.56
N ILE A 23 -1.32 -7.39 -4.74
CA ILE A 23 -1.66 -8.10 -5.97
C ILE A 23 -0.47 -8.90 -6.47
N GLU A 24 0.72 -8.30 -6.53
CA GLU A 24 1.93 -8.95 -6.99
C GLU A 24 2.72 -9.62 -5.86
N ASN A 25 2.34 -9.40 -4.61
CA ASN A 25 2.99 -10.00 -3.43
C ASN A 25 4.48 -9.68 -3.32
N LYS A 26 4.89 -8.49 -3.71
CA LYS A 26 6.29 -8.06 -3.56
C LYS A 26 6.56 -7.69 -2.09
N SER A 27 7.82 -7.83 -1.67
CA SER A 27 8.22 -7.42 -0.33
C SER A 27 8.30 -5.90 -0.24
N GLU A 28 8.24 -5.37 0.98
CA GLU A 28 8.37 -3.94 1.21
C GLU A 28 9.71 -3.40 0.68
N LYS A 29 10.77 -4.19 0.82
CA LYS A 29 12.09 -3.84 0.29
C LYS A 29 12.08 -3.73 -1.23
N GLU A 30 11.47 -4.69 -1.91
CA GLU A 30 11.36 -4.67 -3.37
C GLU A 30 10.56 -3.45 -3.84
N VAL A 31 9.46 -3.14 -3.15
CA VAL A 31 8.64 -1.98 -3.49
C VAL A 31 9.42 -0.69 -3.30
N ALA A 32 10.17 -0.57 -2.20
CA ALA A 32 11.01 0.60 -1.97
C ALA A 32 12.04 0.78 -3.09
N ASP A 33 12.66 -0.31 -3.54
CA ASP A 33 13.60 -0.27 -4.64
C ASP A 33 12.94 0.18 -5.95
N LEU A 34 11.76 -0.35 -6.25
CA LEU A 34 11.01 0.00 -7.45
C LEU A 34 10.55 1.45 -7.45
N MET A 35 10.23 1.99 -6.28
CA MET A 35 9.80 3.37 -6.12
C MET A 35 10.95 4.35 -5.95
N ASN A 36 12.19 3.84 -5.97
CA ASN A 36 13.40 4.65 -5.75
C ASN A 36 13.42 5.37 -4.40
N TYR A 37 12.87 4.75 -3.38
CA TYR A 37 12.92 5.30 -2.02
C TYR A 37 14.26 4.95 -1.40
N THR A 38 15.06 5.97 -1.10
CA THR A 38 16.43 5.78 -0.63
C THR A 38 16.69 6.30 0.78
N THR A 39 15.68 6.85 1.45
CA THR A 39 15.85 7.36 2.81
C THR A 39 16.21 6.20 3.74
N SER A 40 17.36 6.31 4.40
CA SER A 40 17.86 5.28 5.31
C SER A 40 17.60 5.64 6.76
N GLU A 41 17.19 4.68 7.57
CA GLU A 41 17.17 4.77 9.01
C GLU A 41 18.09 3.69 9.57
N GLN A 42 18.72 3.98 10.69
CA GLN A 42 19.63 3.04 11.32
C GLN A 42 18.92 1.73 11.65
N GLY A 43 19.51 0.64 11.20
CA GLY A 43 18.96 -0.69 11.44
C GLY A 43 17.77 -1.09 10.56
N ARG A 44 17.44 -0.29 9.52
CA ARG A 44 16.30 -0.57 8.65
C ARG A 44 16.68 -0.42 7.18
N PRO A 45 15.99 -1.16 6.28
CA PRO A 45 16.24 -1.03 4.83
C PRO A 45 15.93 0.38 4.33
N PRO A 46 16.62 0.85 3.27
CA PRO A 46 16.28 2.13 2.65
C PRO A 46 14.81 2.17 2.20
N GLY A 47 14.15 3.30 2.43
CA GLY A 47 12.76 3.47 2.04
C GLY A 47 11.73 2.86 2.99
N TYR A 48 12.17 2.20 4.05
CA TYR A 48 11.28 1.54 5.00
C TYR A 48 10.20 2.48 5.56
N LYS A 49 10.59 3.68 5.95
CA LYS A 49 9.66 4.64 6.54
C LYS A 49 8.59 5.09 5.56
N GLN A 50 9.00 5.37 4.31
CA GLN A 50 8.06 5.78 3.27
C GLN A 50 7.03 4.68 2.99
N ILE A 51 7.50 3.46 2.79
CA ILE A 51 6.60 2.33 2.53
C ILE A 51 5.67 2.07 3.71
N LYS A 52 6.20 2.13 4.93
CA LYS A 52 5.39 1.91 6.14
C LYS A 52 4.27 2.95 6.26
N ASN A 53 4.58 4.22 6.01
CA ASN A 53 3.59 5.30 6.10
C ASN A 53 2.51 5.15 5.03
N ILE A 54 2.91 4.84 3.81
CA ILE A 54 1.96 4.65 2.70
C ILE A 54 1.10 3.43 2.94
N LYS A 55 1.70 2.32 3.40
CA LYS A 55 0.96 1.11 3.74
C LYS A 55 -0.06 1.36 4.83
N LYS A 56 0.29 2.14 5.85
CA LYS A 56 -0.64 2.50 6.92
C LYS A 56 -1.85 3.25 6.37
N SER A 57 -1.62 4.22 5.49
CA SER A 57 -2.69 4.97 4.85
C SER A 57 -3.60 4.06 4.03
N ILE A 58 -3.02 3.14 3.27
CA ILE A 58 -3.76 2.15 2.48
C ILE A 58 -4.65 1.29 3.40
N VAL A 59 -4.08 0.76 4.47
CA VAL A 59 -4.80 -0.09 5.43
C VAL A 59 -5.98 0.67 6.05
N GLU A 60 -5.78 1.93 6.41
CA GLU A 60 -6.86 2.75 6.96
C GLU A 60 -8.00 2.92 5.96
N LYS A 61 -7.69 3.15 4.71
CA LYS A 61 -8.70 3.29 3.65
C LYS A 61 -9.42 1.97 3.38
N VAL A 62 -8.70 0.85 3.42
CA VAL A 62 -9.32 -0.48 3.29
C VAL A 62 -10.30 -0.71 4.42
N LYS A 63 -9.91 -0.44 5.67
CA LYS A 63 -10.79 -0.60 6.82
C LYS A 63 -12.05 0.23 6.70
N LYS A 64 -11.93 1.50 6.33
CA LYS A 64 -13.08 2.37 6.15
C LYS A 64 -14.03 1.86 5.07
N THR A 65 -13.48 1.39 3.97
CA THR A 65 -14.26 0.83 2.87
C THR A 65 -15.07 -0.39 3.33
N LEU A 66 -14.45 -1.27 4.11
CA LEU A 66 -15.10 -2.47 4.64
C LEU A 66 -16.14 -2.12 5.70
N GLU A 67 -15.84 -1.18 6.59
CA GLU A 67 -16.75 -0.75 7.64
C GLU A 67 -18.03 -0.13 7.08
N LYS A 68 -17.93 0.58 5.97
CA LYS A 68 -19.09 1.20 5.33
C LYS A 68 -19.90 0.23 4.49
N GLY A 69 -19.45 -1.01 4.36
CA GLY A 69 -20.15 -2.00 3.56
C GLY A 69 -20.13 -1.71 2.07
N GLU A 70 -19.16 -0.92 1.59
CA GLU A 70 -19.04 -0.58 0.17
C GLU A 70 -18.54 -1.72 -0.68
N VAL A 71 -18.00 -2.76 -0.05
CA VAL A 71 -17.46 -3.94 -0.74
C VAL A 71 -17.91 -5.19 0.00
N ASP A 72 -18.44 -6.15 -0.73
CA ASP A 72 -18.73 -7.47 -0.18
C ASP A 72 -17.45 -8.29 -0.14
N ILE A 73 -17.14 -8.81 1.04
CA ILE A 73 -15.99 -9.68 1.22
C ILE A 73 -16.49 -11.11 1.30
N ILE A 74 -16.70 -11.70 0.22
CA ILE A 74 -17.11 -13.12 0.22
C ILE A 74 -16.10 -13.90 -0.56
#